data_055808071e8c21384bc920fd599315d3
#
_entry.id   055808071e8c21384bc920fd599315d3
#
_cell.length_a   1.000
_cell.length_b   1.000
_cell.length_c   1.000
_cell.angle_alpha   90.00
_cell.angle_beta   90.00
_cell.angle_gamma   90.00
#
_symmetry.space_group_name_H-M   'P 1'
#
loop_
_entity.id
_entity.type
_entity.pdbx_description
1 polymer ?
#
loop_
_entity_poly.entity_id
_entity_poly.type
_entity_poly.pdbx_seq_one_letter_code
_entity_poly.pdbx_strand_id
1 'polypeptide(L)'
;MFKKRGAFYPLYKIYVHFTIRPPMNNKKTIVLAEDNSTLSLLLKFRLEKEGYVLLIAEDGRKAIELIEQHRPDLILTDIMMPFVSGLEVVSFVRVKLNLGSPIIVFSAAGQEEMVLKSFDLGANDFMSKPFSPNELVIRVKRLLH
;
A
#
# COMPACT_ATOMS: atom_id res chain seq x y z
N MET A 1 -43.88 30.97 -3.70
CA MET A 1 -43.21 30.60 -4.94
C MET A 1 -41.74 30.37 -4.79
N PHE A 2 -41.02 31.32 -4.22
CA PHE A 2 -39.56 31.21 -4.00
C PHE A 2 -39.17 30.14 -2.97
N LYS A 3 -40.00 29.93 -1.95
CA LYS A 3 -39.78 28.92 -0.93
C LYS A 3 -39.82 27.48 -1.48
N LYS A 4 -40.67 27.27 -2.51
CA LYS A 4 -40.73 25.96 -3.17
C LYS A 4 -39.51 25.66 -4.02
N ARG A 5 -38.89 26.69 -4.61
CA ARG A 5 -37.65 26.54 -5.35
C ARG A 5 -36.50 26.21 -4.42
N GLY A 6 -36.46 26.84 -3.24
CA GLY A 6 -35.45 26.57 -2.25
C GLY A 6 -35.52 25.17 -1.67
N ALA A 7 -36.73 24.62 -1.53
CA ALA A 7 -36.90 23.24 -1.06
C ALA A 7 -36.52 22.19 -2.13
N PHE A 8 -36.68 22.55 -3.42
CA PHE A 8 -36.29 21.66 -4.52
C PHE A 8 -34.79 21.57 -4.74
N TYR A 9 -34.07 22.65 -4.45
CA TYR A 9 -32.67 22.77 -4.73
C TYR A 9 -31.76 21.74 -4.00
N PRO A 10 -31.97 21.47 -2.71
CA PRO A 10 -31.16 20.49 -2.01
C PRO A 10 -31.36 19.07 -2.56
N LEU A 11 -32.57 18.70 -2.86
CA LEU A 11 -32.88 17.36 -3.39
C LEU A 11 -32.29 17.16 -4.78
N TYR A 12 -32.40 18.20 -5.62
CA TYR A 12 -31.79 18.16 -6.95
C TYR A 12 -30.28 18.04 -6.90
N LYS A 13 -29.64 18.81 -6.02
CA LYS A 13 -28.20 18.72 -5.83
C LYS A 13 -27.77 17.34 -5.36
N ILE A 14 -28.50 16.74 -4.44
CA ILE A 14 -28.22 15.38 -3.95
C ILE A 14 -28.39 14.37 -5.09
N TYR A 15 -29.45 14.51 -5.86
CA TYR A 15 -29.74 13.60 -6.96
C TYR A 15 -28.69 13.70 -8.07
N VAL A 16 -28.35 14.93 -8.49
CA VAL A 16 -27.32 15.15 -9.51
C VAL A 16 -25.98 14.66 -9.05
N HIS A 17 -25.64 14.92 -7.78
CA HIS A 17 -24.38 14.45 -7.21
C HIS A 17 -24.30 12.92 -7.17
N PHE A 18 -25.41 12.26 -6.86
CA PHE A 18 -25.48 10.80 -6.85
C PHE A 18 -25.40 10.21 -8.27
N THR A 19 -26.07 10.81 -9.24
CA THR A 19 -26.12 10.29 -10.62
C THR A 19 -24.86 10.51 -11.42
N ILE A 20 -24.11 11.57 -11.13
CA ILE A 20 -22.86 11.88 -11.82
C ILE A 20 -21.62 11.53 -10.99
N ARG A 21 -21.81 10.78 -9.91
CA ARG A 21 -20.69 10.27 -9.15
C ARG A 21 -19.83 9.39 -10.08
N PRO A 22 -18.57 9.75 -10.28
CA PRO A 22 -17.73 8.92 -11.12
C PRO A 22 -17.66 7.50 -10.56
N PRO A 23 -17.54 6.48 -11.41
CA PRO A 23 -17.38 5.12 -10.93
C PRO A 23 -16.22 5.08 -9.94
N MET A 24 -16.47 4.47 -8.78
CA MET A 24 -15.42 4.31 -7.76
C MET A 24 -14.24 3.58 -8.40
N ASN A 25 -13.07 4.17 -8.30
CA ASN A 25 -11.86 3.51 -8.75
C ASN A 25 -11.61 2.32 -7.82
N ASN A 26 -11.96 1.11 -8.27
CA ASN A 26 -11.79 -0.12 -7.51
C ASN A 26 -10.34 -0.64 -7.55
N LYS A 27 -9.39 0.15 -8.06
CA LYS A 27 -7.99 -0.25 -8.09
C LYS A 27 -7.42 -0.32 -6.67
N LYS A 28 -6.73 -1.42 -6.40
CA LYS A 28 -6.04 -1.60 -5.13
C LYS A 28 -4.78 -0.74 -5.09
N THR A 29 -4.53 -0.15 -3.93
CA THR A 29 -3.37 0.72 -3.68
C THR A 29 -2.31 -0.02 -2.90
N ILE A 30 -1.07 0.08 -3.37
CA ILE A 30 0.10 -0.56 -2.77
C ILE A 30 1.11 0.53 -2.41
N VAL A 31 1.60 0.52 -1.17
CA VAL A 31 2.77 1.31 -0.79
C VAL A 31 3.99 0.41 -0.93
N LEU A 32 4.98 0.88 -1.66
CA LEU A 32 6.27 0.20 -1.84
C LEU A 32 7.37 1.04 -1.20
N ALA A 33 7.96 0.52 -0.14
CA ALA A 33 9.07 1.14 0.56
C ALA A 33 10.38 0.46 0.15
N GLU A 34 11.19 1.14 -0.67
CA GLU A 34 12.45 0.65 -1.21
C GLU A 34 13.36 1.83 -1.52
N ASP A 35 14.58 1.82 -0.98
CA ASP A 35 15.55 2.89 -1.19
C ASP A 35 16.31 2.79 -2.52
N ASN A 36 16.33 1.62 -3.15
CA ASN A 36 16.90 1.45 -4.48
C ASN A 36 15.90 1.91 -5.54
N SER A 37 16.18 3.08 -6.14
CA SER A 37 15.27 3.69 -7.11
C SER A 37 15.07 2.85 -8.38
N THR A 38 16.10 2.16 -8.84
CA THR A 38 16.00 1.28 -10.01
C THR A 38 15.04 0.13 -9.74
N LEU A 39 15.17 -0.52 -8.59
CA LEU A 39 14.28 -1.61 -8.21
C LEU A 39 12.84 -1.11 -8.02
N SER A 40 12.66 0.00 -7.31
CA SER A 40 11.31 0.52 -7.05
C SER A 40 10.60 0.91 -8.34
N LEU A 41 11.30 1.50 -9.31
CA LEU A 41 10.70 1.83 -10.62
C LEU A 41 10.33 0.58 -11.41
N LEU A 42 11.18 -0.44 -11.40
CA LEU A 42 10.92 -1.71 -12.06
C LEU A 42 9.65 -2.37 -11.48
N LEU A 43 9.56 -2.45 -10.17
CA LEU A 43 8.43 -3.07 -9.49
C LEU A 43 7.14 -2.25 -9.69
N LYS A 44 7.25 -0.92 -9.62
CA LYS A 44 6.13 -0.04 -9.90
C LYS A 44 5.56 -0.30 -11.28
N PHE A 45 6.43 -0.28 -12.30
CA PHE A 45 6.02 -0.52 -13.68
C PHE A 45 5.32 -1.86 -13.83
N ARG A 46 5.89 -2.90 -13.23
CA ARG A 46 5.33 -4.26 -13.35
C ARG A 46 3.98 -4.41 -12.66
N LEU A 47 3.84 -3.83 -11.48
CA LEU A 47 2.59 -3.92 -10.71
C LEU A 47 1.50 -3.01 -11.28
N GLU A 48 1.86 -1.85 -11.83
CA GLU A 48 0.89 -0.99 -12.50
C GLU A 48 0.27 -1.67 -13.73
N LYS A 49 1.04 -2.48 -14.43
CA LYS A 49 0.50 -3.29 -15.54
C LYS A 49 -0.58 -4.26 -15.10
N GLU A 50 -0.54 -4.69 -13.85
CA GLU A 50 -1.57 -5.58 -13.28
C GLU A 50 -2.79 -4.80 -12.77
N GLY A 51 -2.79 -3.49 -12.89
CA GLY A 51 -3.91 -2.65 -12.51
C GLY A 51 -3.83 -2.05 -11.10
N TYR A 52 -2.70 -2.17 -10.42
CA TYR A 52 -2.53 -1.60 -9.09
C TYR A 52 -2.08 -0.13 -9.15
N VAL A 53 -2.40 0.62 -8.12
CA VAL A 53 -1.89 1.98 -7.91
C VAL A 53 -0.70 1.88 -6.96
N LEU A 54 0.46 2.36 -7.37
CA LEU A 54 1.69 2.29 -6.58
C LEU A 54 2.07 3.66 -6.02
N LEU A 55 2.32 3.68 -4.71
CA LEU A 55 2.88 4.82 -4.00
C LEU A 55 4.27 4.43 -3.52
N ILE A 56 5.29 5.13 -3.99
CA ILE A 56 6.69 4.80 -3.69
C ILE A 56 7.17 5.62 -2.50
N ALA A 57 7.78 4.94 -1.54
CA ALA A 57 8.51 5.54 -0.42
C ALA A 57 9.99 5.18 -0.56
N GLU A 58 10.86 6.15 -0.54
CA GLU A 58 12.31 5.96 -0.67
C GLU A 58 12.99 5.63 0.66
N ASP A 59 12.30 5.77 1.77
CA ASP A 59 12.77 5.40 3.10
C ASP A 59 11.58 5.06 4.02
N GLY A 60 11.90 4.60 5.23
CA GLY A 60 10.88 4.17 6.18
C GLY A 60 10.02 5.31 6.72
N ARG A 61 10.53 6.54 6.82
CA ARG A 61 9.74 7.70 7.26
C ARG A 61 8.67 8.03 6.24
N LYS A 62 9.05 8.06 4.98
CA LYS A 62 8.11 8.30 3.89
C LYS A 62 7.08 7.18 3.79
N ALA A 63 7.50 5.95 4.02
CA ALA A 63 6.59 4.81 4.04
C ALA A 63 5.50 4.98 5.10
N ILE A 64 5.87 5.32 6.33
CA ILE A 64 4.93 5.56 7.43
C ILE A 64 3.95 6.68 7.07
N GLU A 65 4.46 7.79 6.53
CA GLU A 65 3.63 8.92 6.10
C GLU A 65 2.59 8.51 5.07
N LEU A 66 3.02 7.80 4.02
CA LEU A 66 2.11 7.34 2.96
C LEU A 66 1.09 6.32 3.46
N ILE A 67 1.51 5.40 4.31
CA ILE A 67 0.63 4.37 4.87
C ILE A 67 -0.44 5.02 5.76
N GLU A 68 -0.05 5.93 6.62
CA GLU A 68 -0.99 6.63 7.51
C GLU A 68 -2.00 7.45 6.69
N GLN A 69 -1.52 8.14 5.67
CA GLN A 69 -2.33 9.02 4.84
C GLN A 69 -3.29 8.27 3.92
N HIS A 70 -2.82 7.18 3.30
CA HIS A 70 -3.56 6.49 2.22
C HIS A 70 -4.19 5.17 2.63
N ARG A 71 -3.81 4.59 3.75
CA ARG A 71 -4.35 3.30 4.21
C ARG A 71 -4.36 2.27 3.07
N PRO A 72 -3.19 1.89 2.52
CA PRO A 72 -3.12 1.04 1.34
C PRO A 72 -3.71 -0.36 1.57
N ASP A 73 -4.04 -1.02 0.48
CA ASP A 73 -4.53 -2.40 0.51
C ASP A 73 -3.42 -3.42 0.74
N LEU A 74 -2.19 -3.07 0.40
CA LEU A 74 -1.01 -3.91 0.58
C LEU A 74 0.23 -3.06 0.76
N ILE A 75 1.17 -3.55 1.55
CA ILE A 75 2.44 -2.89 1.83
C ILE A 75 3.58 -3.81 1.44
N LEU A 76 4.50 -3.28 0.66
CA LEU A 76 5.77 -3.93 0.30
C LEU A 76 6.88 -3.10 0.94
N THR A 77 7.75 -3.71 1.73
CA THR A 77 8.82 -2.96 2.38
C THR A 77 10.11 -3.77 2.44
N ASP A 78 11.21 -3.11 2.13
CA ASP A 78 12.53 -3.64 2.46
C ASP A 78 12.69 -3.69 3.99
N ILE A 79 13.41 -4.67 4.50
CA ILE A 79 13.72 -4.75 5.93
C ILE A 79 14.70 -3.65 6.33
N MET A 80 15.74 -3.44 5.52
CA MET A 80 16.80 -2.47 5.82
C MET A 80 16.64 -1.22 4.98
N MET A 81 16.29 -0.13 5.64
CA MET A 81 16.14 1.19 5.02
C MET A 81 16.71 2.27 5.94
N PRO A 82 17.11 3.43 5.38
CA PRO A 82 17.52 4.57 6.19
C PRO A 82 16.39 5.04 7.13
N PHE A 83 16.78 5.55 8.30
CA PHE A 83 15.95 6.20 9.33
C PHE A 83 15.02 5.24 10.06
N VAL A 84 14.11 4.62 9.36
CA VAL A 84 13.10 3.69 9.93
C VAL A 84 13.21 2.38 9.17
N SER A 85 13.45 1.28 9.88
CA SER A 85 13.57 -0.05 9.29
C SER A 85 12.21 -0.60 8.85
N GLY A 86 12.24 -1.63 8.00
CA GLY A 86 11.01 -2.35 7.65
C GLY A 86 10.33 -2.99 8.84
N LEU A 87 11.07 -3.44 9.85
CA LEU A 87 10.49 -3.97 11.09
C LEU A 87 9.68 -2.91 11.82
N GLU A 88 10.22 -1.69 11.89
CA GLU A 88 9.50 -0.56 12.50
C GLU A 88 8.26 -0.20 11.72
N VAL A 89 8.31 -0.28 10.38
CA VAL A 89 7.13 -0.07 9.52
C VAL A 89 6.05 -1.11 9.84
N VAL A 90 6.40 -2.39 9.92
CA VAL A 90 5.45 -3.46 10.24
C VAL A 90 4.81 -3.21 11.61
N SER A 91 5.63 -2.90 12.62
CA SER A 91 5.14 -2.61 13.97
C SER A 91 4.19 -1.42 13.98
N PHE A 92 4.54 -0.34 13.29
CA PHE A 92 3.70 0.85 13.19
C PHE A 92 2.32 0.52 12.58
N VAL A 93 2.31 -0.23 11.50
CA VAL A 93 1.06 -0.62 10.82
C VAL A 93 0.16 -1.44 11.73
N ARG A 94 0.71 -2.40 12.44
CA ARG A 94 -0.07 -3.31 13.29
C ARG A 94 -0.46 -2.70 14.62
N VAL A 95 0.48 -2.04 15.30
CA VAL A 95 0.28 -1.54 16.68
C VAL A 95 -0.31 -0.14 16.69
N LYS A 96 0.30 0.81 15.95
CA LYS A 96 -0.14 2.21 15.95
C LYS A 96 -1.41 2.42 15.15
N LEU A 97 -1.45 1.88 13.92
CA LEU A 97 -2.57 2.09 13.01
C LEU A 97 -3.67 1.04 13.15
N ASN A 98 -3.37 -0.09 13.79
CA ASN A 98 -4.27 -1.24 13.85
C ASN A 98 -4.83 -1.60 12.46
N LEU A 99 -3.96 -1.56 11.45
CA LEU A 99 -4.31 -1.79 10.06
C LEU A 99 -3.99 -3.23 9.68
N GLY A 100 -4.95 -3.92 9.07
CA GLY A 100 -4.83 -5.33 8.70
C GLY A 100 -4.30 -5.58 7.29
N SER A 101 -3.90 -4.55 6.55
CA SER A 101 -3.36 -4.70 5.19
C SER A 101 -2.22 -5.71 5.16
N PRO A 102 -2.20 -6.65 4.20
CA PRO A 102 -1.09 -7.58 4.06
C PRO A 102 0.23 -6.86 3.86
N ILE A 103 1.30 -7.42 4.43
CA ILE A 103 2.65 -6.88 4.32
C ILE A 103 3.58 -7.96 3.82
N ILE A 104 4.33 -7.67 2.74
CA ILE A 104 5.44 -8.49 2.26
C ILE A 104 6.73 -7.75 2.55
N VAL A 105 7.69 -8.42 3.20
CA VAL A 105 9.00 -7.84 3.46
C VAL A 105 10.03 -8.38 2.48
N PHE A 106 10.95 -7.52 2.05
CA PHE A 106 12.08 -7.90 1.20
C PHE A 106 13.34 -8.01 2.05
N SER A 107 14.08 -9.08 1.88
CA SER A 107 15.30 -9.32 2.64
C SER A 107 16.49 -9.60 1.73
N ALA A 108 17.68 -9.19 2.16
CA ALA A 108 18.94 -9.64 1.57
C ALA A 108 19.42 -10.90 2.27
N ALA A 109 20.46 -11.55 1.73
CA ALA A 109 21.11 -12.67 2.38
C ALA A 109 21.64 -12.25 3.76
N GLY A 110 21.53 -13.13 4.73
CA GLY A 110 22.02 -12.89 6.10
C GLY A 110 21.02 -12.18 7.01
N GLN A 111 19.78 -11.98 6.57
CA GLN A 111 18.74 -11.28 7.34
C GLN A 111 17.66 -12.23 7.89
N GLU A 112 17.96 -13.50 8.03
CA GLU A 112 16.98 -14.53 8.43
C GLU A 112 16.32 -14.24 9.78
N GLU A 113 17.10 -13.77 10.77
CA GLU A 113 16.55 -13.41 12.08
C GLU A 113 15.56 -12.24 11.99
N MET A 114 15.87 -11.26 11.13
CA MET A 114 15.01 -10.12 10.93
C MET A 114 13.71 -10.51 10.21
N VAL A 115 13.79 -11.47 9.30
CA VAL A 115 12.60 -12.05 8.64
C VAL A 115 11.69 -12.69 9.68
N LEU A 116 12.25 -13.52 10.59
CA LEU A 116 11.48 -14.15 11.66
C LEU A 116 10.82 -13.10 12.55
N LYS A 117 11.56 -12.06 12.94
CA LYS A 117 11.00 -10.94 13.71
C LYS A 117 9.87 -10.24 12.99
N SER A 118 9.99 -10.08 11.67
CA SER A 118 8.94 -9.43 10.88
C SER A 118 7.62 -10.22 10.94
N PHE A 119 7.69 -11.56 10.91
CA PHE A 119 6.50 -12.39 11.07
C PHE A 119 5.92 -12.27 12.47
N ASP A 120 6.74 -12.25 13.51
CA ASP A 120 6.27 -12.05 14.89
C ASP A 120 5.57 -10.70 15.04
N LEU A 121 6.00 -9.67 14.32
CA LEU A 121 5.39 -8.34 14.33
C LEU A 121 4.14 -8.25 13.46
N GLY A 122 3.89 -9.23 12.60
CA GLY A 122 2.66 -9.27 11.81
C GLY A 122 2.83 -9.18 10.30
N ALA A 123 4.03 -9.38 9.76
CA ALA A 123 4.22 -9.52 8.31
C ALA A 123 3.56 -10.82 7.82
N ASN A 124 3.07 -10.81 6.58
CA ASN A 124 2.33 -11.93 6.01
C ASN A 124 3.19 -12.81 5.11
N ASP A 125 4.25 -12.26 4.54
CA ASP A 125 5.11 -12.98 3.61
C ASP A 125 6.47 -12.29 3.52
N PHE A 126 7.46 -12.97 2.91
CA PHE A 126 8.75 -12.37 2.62
C PHE A 126 9.26 -12.83 1.26
N MET A 127 10.19 -12.06 0.70
CA MET A 127 10.91 -12.42 -0.51
C MET A 127 12.38 -12.09 -0.35
N SER A 128 13.26 -13.05 -0.69
CA SER A 128 14.69 -12.82 -0.68
C SER A 128 15.15 -12.16 -1.97
N LYS A 129 15.99 -11.13 -1.85
CA LYS A 129 16.64 -10.49 -3.00
C LYS A 129 17.83 -11.32 -3.47
N PRO A 130 18.07 -11.46 -4.76
CA PRO A 130 17.25 -10.98 -5.87
C PRO A 130 16.02 -11.86 -6.11
N PHE A 131 14.90 -11.26 -6.51
CA PHE A 131 13.69 -11.99 -6.84
C PHE A 131 13.16 -11.57 -8.23
N SER A 132 12.36 -12.42 -8.81
CA SER A 132 11.69 -12.12 -10.07
C SER A 132 10.48 -11.20 -9.82
N PRO A 133 10.29 -10.12 -10.61
CA PRO A 133 9.07 -9.32 -10.54
C PRO A 133 7.80 -10.14 -10.76
N ASN A 134 7.87 -11.18 -11.58
CA ASN A 134 6.72 -12.08 -11.80
C ASN A 134 6.35 -12.86 -10.53
N GLU A 135 7.33 -13.29 -9.75
CA GLU A 135 7.08 -13.94 -8.45
C GLU A 135 6.37 -12.99 -7.51
N LEU A 136 6.80 -11.73 -7.46
CA LEU A 136 6.14 -10.72 -6.64
C LEU A 136 4.68 -10.54 -7.04
N VAL A 137 4.40 -10.47 -8.34
CA VAL A 137 3.02 -10.35 -8.85
C VAL A 137 2.15 -11.49 -8.35
N ILE A 138 2.65 -12.73 -8.41
CA ILE A 138 1.91 -13.91 -7.94
C ILE A 138 1.57 -13.78 -6.45
N ARG A 139 2.53 -13.38 -5.63
CA ARG A 139 2.33 -13.23 -4.18
C ARG A 139 1.37 -12.09 -3.85
N VAL A 140 1.48 -10.97 -4.56
CA VAL A 140 0.55 -9.84 -4.41
C VAL A 140 -0.88 -10.27 -4.73
N LYS A 141 -1.09 -10.94 -5.85
CA LYS A 141 -2.41 -11.41 -6.24
C LYS A 141 -3.00 -12.39 -5.22
N ARG A 142 -2.19 -13.27 -4.68
CA ARG A 142 -2.63 -14.22 -3.66
C ARG A 142 -3.13 -13.51 -2.40
N LEU A 143 -2.47 -12.43 -2.00
CA LEU A 143 -2.84 -11.69 -0.78
C LEU A 143 -4.00 -10.72 -1.00
N LEU A 144 -4.22 -10.23 -2.21
CA LEU A 144 -5.26 -9.24 -2.51
C LEU A 144 -6.52 -9.82 -3.14
N HIS A 145 -6.46 -11.05 -3.57
CA HIS A 145 -7.57 -11.73 -4.25
C HIS A 145 -7.71 -13.15 -3.72
#